data_a40382bd47e152d02958aa0a7fd04cc3
#
_entry.id   a40382bd47e152d02958aa0a7fd04cc3
#
_cell.length_a   1.000
_cell.length_b   1.000
_cell.length_c   1.000
_cell.angle_alpha   90.00
_cell.angle_beta   90.00
_cell.angle_gamma   90.00
#
_symmetry.space_group_name_H-M   'P 1'
#
loop_
_entity.id
_entity.type
_entity.pdbx_description
1 polymer ?
#
loop_
_entity_poly.entity_id
_entity_poly.type
_entity_poly.pdbx_seq_one_letter_code
_entity_poly.pdbx_strand_id
1 'polypeptide(L)'
;MSSRIVVALRIAAPPEAVFDAFTDDIGLWWRPNPLFAFTPRAPGVLAFEDGRLLERQSTGQVFEIGRVRVWERGARLVFGWRQATFAPGMDTEVEVRFEAVEGGQTRVTVEHRGWDSVPASHVARHGFPSAIFLQRHGEWWRASLAALAARANSVHLERAGEGDA
;
A
#
# COMPACT_ATOMS: atom_id res chain seq x y z
N MET A 1 -19.44 -13.86 -2.05
CA MET A 1 -18.15 -13.64 -2.73
C MET A 1 -17.38 -12.58 -2.00
N SER A 2 -16.16 -12.86 -1.63
CA SER A 2 -15.30 -11.85 -1.01
C SER A 2 -14.74 -10.92 -2.07
N SER A 3 -14.95 -9.60 -1.91
CA SER A 3 -14.37 -8.58 -2.78
C SER A 3 -12.93 -8.33 -2.37
N ARG A 4 -12.00 -9.07 -2.97
CA ARG A 4 -10.58 -8.89 -2.72
C ARG A 4 -9.81 -8.63 -4.00
N ILE A 5 -8.72 -7.90 -3.85
CA ILE A 5 -7.77 -7.61 -4.91
C ILE A 5 -6.47 -8.29 -4.50
N VAL A 6 -5.88 -9.07 -5.40
CA VAL A 6 -4.58 -9.71 -5.17
C VAL A 6 -3.64 -9.30 -6.29
N VAL A 7 -2.51 -8.71 -5.92
CA VAL A 7 -1.46 -8.29 -6.86
C VAL A 7 -0.12 -8.73 -6.33
N ALA A 8 0.73 -9.28 -7.20
CA ALA A 8 2.07 -9.71 -6.84
C ALA A 8 3.09 -9.16 -7.82
N LEU A 9 4.30 -8.89 -7.32
CA LEU A 9 5.43 -8.41 -8.11
C LEU A 9 6.73 -8.94 -7.50
N ARG A 10 7.71 -9.24 -8.34
CA ARG A 10 9.08 -9.57 -7.89
C ARG A 10 9.92 -8.30 -7.83
N ILE A 11 10.68 -8.15 -6.75
CA ILE A 11 11.56 -7.00 -6.52
C ILE A 11 12.98 -7.51 -6.29
N ALA A 12 13.95 -6.87 -6.93
CA ALA A 12 15.36 -7.25 -6.88
C ALA A 12 16.05 -6.73 -5.61
N ALA A 13 15.58 -7.18 -4.45
CA ALA A 13 16.13 -6.86 -3.14
C ALA A 13 15.68 -7.93 -2.12
N PRO A 14 16.39 -8.10 -0.98
CA PRO A 14 15.99 -9.05 0.06
C PRO A 14 14.67 -8.64 0.75
N PRO A 15 13.93 -9.58 1.37
CA PRO A 15 12.65 -9.29 1.99
C PRO A 15 12.67 -8.16 3.03
N GLU A 16 13.68 -8.10 3.88
CA GLU A 16 13.81 -7.04 4.88
C GLU A 16 14.00 -5.67 4.25
N ALA A 17 14.81 -5.59 3.19
CA ALA A 17 15.03 -4.34 2.46
C ALA A 17 13.75 -3.86 1.78
N VAL A 18 12.98 -4.76 1.20
CA VAL A 18 11.70 -4.44 0.56
C VAL A 18 10.67 -4.01 1.61
N PHE A 19 10.63 -4.69 2.75
CA PHE A 19 9.77 -4.32 3.87
C PHE A 19 10.10 -2.91 4.39
N ASP A 20 11.37 -2.61 4.59
CA ASP A 20 11.82 -1.29 5.05
C ASP A 20 11.47 -0.20 4.02
N ALA A 21 11.65 -0.47 2.72
CA ALA A 21 11.25 0.46 1.67
C ALA A 21 9.73 0.67 1.65
N PHE A 22 8.94 -0.40 1.84
CA PHE A 22 7.49 -0.29 1.90
C PHE A 22 7.06 0.62 3.06
N THR A 23 7.62 0.42 4.24
CA THR A 23 7.18 1.09 5.46
C THR A 23 7.86 2.44 5.68
N ASP A 24 9.18 2.49 5.75
CA ASP A 24 9.92 3.71 6.05
C ASP A 24 9.81 4.75 4.93
N ASP A 25 9.78 4.28 3.68
CA ASP A 25 9.80 5.13 2.50
C ASP A 25 8.43 5.28 1.83
N ILE A 26 7.33 4.90 2.50
CA ILE A 26 6.00 4.93 1.88
C ILE A 26 5.65 6.32 1.33
N GLY A 27 6.06 7.38 2.00
CA GLY A 27 5.83 8.74 1.54
C GLY A 27 6.59 9.12 0.27
N LEU A 28 7.60 8.32 -0.11
CA LEU A 28 8.44 8.57 -1.28
C LEU A 28 7.98 7.82 -2.52
N TRP A 29 7.46 6.61 -2.37
CA TRP A 29 7.05 5.80 -3.53
C TRP A 29 5.54 5.76 -3.76
N TRP A 30 4.72 6.03 -2.74
CA TRP A 30 3.27 6.03 -2.88
C TRP A 30 2.83 7.10 -3.87
N ARG A 31 2.06 6.70 -4.89
CA ARG A 31 1.58 7.59 -5.93
C ARG A 31 0.13 7.98 -5.66
N PRO A 32 -0.18 9.27 -5.44
CA PRO A 32 -1.55 9.72 -5.35
C PRO A 32 -2.32 9.39 -6.63
N ASN A 33 -3.54 8.91 -6.47
CA ASN A 33 -4.45 8.66 -7.58
C ASN A 33 -5.79 9.33 -7.27
N PRO A 34 -6.32 10.19 -8.15
CA PRO A 34 -7.58 10.89 -7.89
C PRO A 34 -8.77 9.96 -7.64
N LEU A 35 -8.75 8.74 -8.22
CA LEU A 35 -9.81 7.76 -8.01
C LEU A 35 -9.72 7.06 -6.65
N PHE A 36 -8.55 7.00 -6.04
CA PHE A 36 -8.29 6.25 -4.81
C PHE A 36 -7.63 7.10 -3.73
N ALA A 37 -7.97 8.38 -3.68
CA ALA A 37 -7.45 9.30 -2.69
C ALA A 37 -8.07 9.05 -1.31
N PHE A 38 -7.26 9.12 -0.25
CA PHE A 38 -7.74 8.93 1.12
C PHE A 38 -8.58 10.11 1.59
N THR A 39 -8.14 11.34 1.28
CA THR A 39 -8.86 12.56 1.60
C THR A 39 -9.24 13.31 0.34
N PRO A 40 -10.45 13.88 0.27
CA PRO A 40 -10.82 14.71 -0.87
C PRO A 40 -10.00 16.00 -0.88
N ARG A 41 -9.68 16.49 -2.04
CA ARG A 41 -9.10 17.80 -2.37
C ARG A 41 -7.59 17.94 -2.37
N ALA A 42 -6.82 17.26 -1.52
CA ALA A 42 -5.36 17.40 -1.57
C ALA A 42 -4.69 16.12 -1.06
N PRO A 43 -3.86 15.48 -1.86
CA PRO A 43 -3.07 14.37 -1.38
C PRO A 43 -2.07 14.85 -0.34
N GLY A 44 -1.96 14.12 0.77
CA GLY A 44 -0.93 14.32 1.78
C GLY A 44 0.23 13.37 1.59
N VAL A 45 1.13 13.36 2.57
CA VAL A 45 2.27 12.45 2.62
C VAL A 45 1.95 11.31 3.57
N LEU A 46 2.13 10.07 3.12
CA LEU A 46 1.87 8.89 3.94
C LEU A 46 3.06 8.58 4.85
N ALA A 47 2.76 8.10 6.04
CA ALA A 47 3.76 7.63 6.99
C ALA A 47 3.17 6.54 7.88
N PHE A 48 4.00 5.56 8.24
CA PHE A 48 3.70 4.63 9.33
C PHE A 48 4.29 5.21 10.62
N GLU A 49 3.45 5.56 11.55
CA GLU A 49 3.84 6.13 12.85
C GLU A 49 2.94 5.61 13.96
N ASP A 50 3.52 5.25 15.08
CA ASP A 50 2.78 4.85 16.29
C ASP A 50 1.76 3.72 16.05
N GLY A 51 2.15 2.72 15.24
CA GLY A 51 1.30 1.56 14.98
C GLY A 51 0.12 1.83 14.05
N ARG A 52 0.21 2.86 13.22
CA ARG A 52 -0.84 3.22 12.26
C ARG A 52 -0.27 3.78 10.96
N LEU A 53 -1.02 3.62 9.88
CA LEU A 53 -0.75 4.33 8.62
C LEU A 53 -1.56 5.62 8.63
N LEU A 54 -0.92 6.75 8.38
CA LEU A 54 -1.57 8.05 8.34
C LEU A 54 -1.17 8.85 7.12
N GLU A 55 -2.02 9.82 6.78
CA GLU A 55 -1.75 10.84 5.77
C GLU A 55 -1.62 12.18 6.45
N ARG A 56 -0.46 12.81 6.28
CA ARG A 56 -0.18 14.14 6.83
C ARG A 56 -0.36 15.18 5.74
N GLN A 57 -1.30 16.08 5.95
CA GLN A 57 -1.63 17.12 4.99
C GLN A 57 -0.73 18.35 5.16
N SER A 58 -0.65 19.18 4.11
CA SER A 58 0.13 20.42 4.11
C SER A 58 -0.31 21.41 5.20
N THR A 59 -1.57 21.32 5.64
CA THR A 59 -2.12 22.14 6.74
C THR A 59 -1.65 21.68 8.13
N GLY A 60 -0.95 20.54 8.21
CA GLY A 60 -0.58 19.90 9.47
C GLY A 60 -1.64 18.93 10.00
N GLN A 61 -2.80 18.86 9.38
CA GLN A 61 -3.84 17.90 9.75
C GLN A 61 -3.38 16.47 9.40
N VAL A 62 -3.78 15.52 10.24
CA VAL A 62 -3.45 14.11 10.09
C VAL A 62 -4.74 13.31 9.94
N PHE A 63 -4.80 12.48 8.90
CA PHE A 63 -5.88 11.52 8.70
C PHE A 63 -5.35 10.12 8.97
N GLU A 64 -5.97 9.38 9.88
CA GLU A 64 -5.63 7.98 10.15
C GLU A 64 -6.29 7.09 9.09
N ILE A 65 -5.46 6.47 8.25
CA ILE A 65 -5.93 5.53 7.23
C ILE A 65 -6.30 4.20 7.87
N GLY A 66 -5.47 3.70 8.80
CA GLY A 66 -5.76 2.48 9.52
C GLY A 66 -4.68 2.12 10.52
N ARG A 67 -5.04 1.19 11.41
CA ARG A 67 -4.11 0.67 12.41
C ARG A 67 -3.36 -0.52 11.86
N VAL A 68 -2.08 -0.62 12.23
CA VAL A 68 -1.26 -1.79 11.94
C VAL A 68 -1.72 -2.92 12.88
N ARG A 69 -2.04 -4.07 12.29
CA ARG A 69 -2.50 -5.27 13.02
C ARG A 69 -1.40 -6.31 13.12
N VAL A 70 -0.52 -6.38 12.10
CA VAL A 70 0.64 -7.27 12.07
C VAL A 70 1.82 -6.50 11.52
N TRP A 71 2.96 -6.59 12.21
CA TRP A 71 4.21 -5.99 11.78
C TRP A 71 5.32 -7.03 11.99
N GLU A 72 5.60 -7.81 10.95
CA GLU A 72 6.64 -8.83 10.94
C GLU A 72 7.65 -8.45 9.86
N ARG A 73 8.72 -7.79 10.26
CA ARG A 73 9.73 -7.25 9.33
C ARG A 73 10.27 -8.34 8.41
N GLY A 74 10.17 -8.09 7.11
CA GLY A 74 10.64 -9.02 6.08
C GLY A 74 9.71 -10.20 5.82
N ALA A 75 8.55 -10.28 6.46
CA ALA A 75 7.61 -11.36 6.27
C ALA A 75 6.19 -10.90 5.98
N ARG A 76 5.59 -10.10 6.86
CA ARG A 76 4.17 -9.79 6.75
C ARG A 76 3.80 -8.47 7.41
N LEU A 77 2.96 -7.70 6.73
CA LEU A 77 2.41 -6.43 7.21
C LEU A 77 0.90 -6.45 6.97
N VAL A 78 0.12 -6.17 8.00
CA VAL A 78 -1.35 -6.05 7.87
C VAL A 78 -1.79 -4.76 8.51
N PHE A 79 -2.58 -3.99 7.78
CA PHE A 79 -3.11 -2.73 8.30
C PHE A 79 -4.52 -2.45 7.74
N GLY A 80 -5.30 -1.70 8.53
CA GLY A 80 -6.59 -1.21 8.08
C GLY A 80 -6.42 -0.14 7.00
N TRP A 81 -7.41 -0.04 6.11
CA TRP A 81 -7.40 0.93 5.03
C TRP A 81 -8.80 1.51 4.85
N ARG A 82 -8.92 2.82 5.03
CA ARG A 82 -10.18 3.54 4.83
C ARG A 82 -9.92 4.87 4.15
N GLN A 83 -10.96 5.39 3.52
CA GLN A 83 -10.97 6.75 2.99
C GLN A 83 -11.81 7.64 3.92
N ALA A 84 -11.58 8.96 3.89
CA ALA A 84 -12.30 9.90 4.73
C ALA A 84 -13.83 9.86 4.52
N THR A 85 -14.26 9.44 3.34
CA THR A 85 -15.69 9.31 2.98
C THR A 85 -16.35 8.04 3.53
N PHE A 86 -15.59 7.11 4.13
CA PHE A 86 -16.15 5.87 4.67
C PHE A 86 -17.01 6.17 5.90
N ALA A 87 -18.20 5.60 5.92
CA ALA A 87 -19.07 5.61 7.08
C ALA A 87 -18.66 4.54 8.10
N PRO A 88 -19.12 4.63 9.36
CA PRO A 88 -18.91 3.55 10.31
C PRO A 88 -19.42 2.20 9.76
N GLY A 89 -18.64 1.13 9.94
CA GLY A 89 -18.92 -0.18 9.38
C GLY A 89 -18.33 -0.42 7.99
N MET A 90 -17.88 0.61 7.30
CA MET A 90 -17.10 0.47 6.08
C MET A 90 -15.63 0.34 6.46
N ASP A 91 -15.05 -0.84 6.23
CA ASP A 91 -13.68 -1.15 6.63
C ASP A 91 -13.05 -2.09 5.62
N THR A 92 -11.85 -1.75 5.17
CA THR A 92 -11.05 -2.64 4.33
C THR A 92 -9.72 -2.89 5.00
N GLU A 93 -9.04 -3.93 4.56
CA GLU A 93 -7.78 -4.37 5.14
C GLU A 93 -6.78 -4.70 4.04
N VAL A 94 -5.54 -4.30 4.23
CA VAL A 94 -4.44 -4.62 3.32
C VAL A 94 -3.48 -5.56 4.03
N GLU A 95 -3.21 -6.68 3.41
CA GLU A 95 -2.15 -7.61 3.84
C GLU A 95 -1.06 -7.60 2.78
N VAL A 96 0.19 -7.42 3.22
CA VAL A 96 1.37 -7.46 2.35
C VAL A 96 2.26 -8.59 2.85
N ARG A 97 2.58 -9.54 1.95
CA ARG A 97 3.50 -10.63 2.24
C ARG A 97 4.79 -10.44 1.47
N PHE A 98 5.90 -10.74 2.12
CA PHE A 98 7.25 -10.61 1.59
C PHE A 98 7.90 -11.99 1.62
N GLU A 99 8.15 -12.57 0.47
CA GLU A 99 8.68 -13.94 0.35
C GLU A 99 9.97 -13.95 -0.45
N ALA A 100 11.04 -14.47 0.14
CA ALA A 100 12.29 -14.68 -0.58
C ALA A 100 12.08 -15.67 -1.73
N VAL A 101 12.53 -15.31 -2.91
CA VAL A 101 12.52 -16.17 -4.08
C VAL A 101 13.92 -16.28 -4.67
N GLU A 102 14.09 -17.11 -5.70
CA GLU A 102 15.38 -17.36 -6.33
C GLU A 102 16.06 -16.07 -6.81
N GLY A 103 17.40 -16.03 -6.76
CA GLY A 103 18.19 -14.92 -7.28
C GLY A 103 18.27 -13.71 -6.35
N GLY A 104 18.02 -13.87 -5.05
CA GLY A 104 18.07 -12.76 -4.08
C GLY A 104 16.93 -11.79 -4.23
N GLN A 105 15.84 -12.20 -4.84
CA GLN A 105 14.65 -11.40 -5.07
C GLN A 105 13.58 -11.68 -4.01
N THR A 106 12.61 -10.79 -3.94
CA THR A 106 11.45 -10.92 -3.07
C THR A 106 10.18 -10.88 -3.92
N ARG A 107 9.28 -11.82 -3.68
CA ARG A 107 7.89 -11.69 -4.14
C ARG A 107 7.11 -10.91 -3.11
N VAL A 108 6.58 -9.78 -3.52
CA VAL A 108 5.64 -8.99 -2.71
C VAL A 108 4.25 -9.28 -3.20
N THR A 109 3.38 -9.72 -2.30
CA THR A 109 1.98 -9.96 -2.60
C THR A 109 1.12 -9.05 -1.76
N VAL A 110 0.29 -8.24 -2.39
CA VAL A 110 -0.71 -7.40 -1.74
C VAL A 110 -2.07 -8.06 -1.91
N GLU A 111 -2.77 -8.25 -0.79
CA GLU A 111 -4.17 -8.63 -0.77
C GLU A 111 -4.96 -7.51 -0.08
N HIS A 112 -5.84 -6.87 -0.84
CA HIS A 112 -6.72 -5.81 -0.33
C HIS A 112 -8.14 -6.36 -0.30
N ARG A 113 -8.71 -6.51 0.87
CA ARG A 113 -9.99 -7.19 1.11
C ARG A 113 -10.95 -6.32 1.91
N GLY A 114 -12.21 -6.72 1.94
CA GLY A 114 -13.24 -6.04 2.73
C GLY A 114 -14.06 -5.02 1.94
N TRP A 115 -13.89 -4.94 0.63
CA TRP A 115 -14.65 -4.01 -0.22
C TRP A 115 -16.15 -4.30 -0.21
N ASP A 116 -16.58 -5.48 0.23
CA ASP A 116 -17.99 -5.82 0.44
C ASP A 116 -18.67 -4.90 1.46
N SER A 117 -17.91 -4.34 2.41
CA SER A 117 -18.43 -3.40 3.39
C SER A 117 -18.73 -2.02 2.81
N VAL A 118 -18.26 -1.72 1.59
CA VAL A 118 -18.47 -0.44 0.92
C VAL A 118 -19.50 -0.63 -0.19
N PRO A 119 -20.71 -0.04 -0.07
CA PRO A 119 -21.75 -0.22 -1.08
C PRO A 119 -21.32 0.23 -2.48
N ALA A 120 -21.83 -0.46 -3.51
CA ALA A 120 -21.51 -0.12 -4.89
C ALA A 120 -21.93 1.32 -5.28
N SER A 121 -22.92 1.87 -4.59
CA SER A 121 -23.37 3.26 -4.76
C SER A 121 -22.51 4.30 -4.04
N HIS A 122 -21.58 3.87 -3.20
CA HIS A 122 -20.73 4.78 -2.43
C HIS A 122 -19.78 5.55 -3.35
N VAL A 123 -19.48 6.80 -3.01
CA VAL A 123 -18.60 7.68 -3.80
C VAL A 123 -17.21 7.05 -4.04
N ALA A 124 -16.68 6.31 -3.09
CA ALA A 124 -15.40 5.64 -3.22
C ALA A 124 -15.38 4.54 -4.30
N ARG A 125 -16.53 4.08 -4.75
CA ARG A 125 -16.69 3.11 -5.84
C ARG A 125 -16.77 3.77 -7.21
N HIS A 126 -16.88 5.09 -7.28
CA HIS A 126 -16.88 5.91 -8.50
C HIS A 126 -17.95 5.51 -9.56
N GLY A 127 -19.02 4.90 -9.14
CA GLY A 127 -20.07 4.43 -10.04
C GLY A 127 -19.68 3.23 -10.90
N PHE A 128 -18.55 2.62 -10.67
CA PHE A 128 -18.12 1.45 -11.43
C PHE A 128 -18.86 0.19 -10.96
N PRO A 129 -19.24 -0.71 -11.88
CA PRO A 129 -19.60 -2.07 -11.50
C PRO A 129 -18.47 -2.72 -10.69
N SER A 130 -18.83 -3.61 -9.75
CA SER A 130 -17.86 -4.19 -8.82
C SER A 130 -16.63 -4.82 -9.49
N ALA A 131 -16.83 -5.58 -10.56
CA ALA A 131 -15.73 -6.21 -11.29
C ALA A 131 -14.78 -5.18 -11.91
N ILE A 132 -15.30 -4.09 -12.46
CA ILE A 132 -14.50 -3.01 -13.06
C ILE A 132 -13.76 -2.24 -11.98
N PHE A 133 -14.41 -1.95 -10.86
CA PHE A 133 -13.78 -1.29 -9.72
C PHE A 133 -12.58 -2.08 -9.19
N LEU A 134 -12.76 -3.38 -8.97
CA LEU A 134 -11.69 -4.25 -8.48
C LEU A 134 -10.52 -4.32 -9.47
N GLN A 135 -10.83 -4.39 -10.78
CA GLN A 135 -9.81 -4.37 -11.83
C GLN A 135 -9.01 -3.06 -11.82
N ARG A 136 -9.67 -1.91 -11.76
CA ARG A 136 -9.03 -0.59 -11.74
C ARG A 136 -8.16 -0.42 -10.49
N HIS A 137 -8.67 -0.86 -9.35
CA HIS A 137 -7.92 -0.79 -8.09
C HIS A 137 -6.70 -1.72 -8.12
N GLY A 138 -6.83 -2.90 -8.74
CA GLY A 138 -5.71 -3.82 -8.95
C GLY A 138 -4.62 -3.22 -9.87
N GLU A 139 -5.01 -2.55 -10.93
CA GLU A 139 -4.07 -1.83 -11.82
C GLU A 139 -3.33 -0.74 -11.06
N TRP A 140 -4.02 0.00 -10.21
CA TRP A 140 -3.39 1.00 -9.36
C TRP A 140 -2.39 0.38 -8.37
N TRP A 141 -2.74 -0.74 -7.74
CA TRP A 141 -1.82 -1.46 -6.87
C TRP A 141 -0.58 -1.94 -7.62
N ARG A 142 -0.72 -2.42 -8.86
CA ARG A 142 0.44 -2.81 -9.69
C ARG A 142 1.36 -1.62 -9.95
N ALA A 143 0.81 -0.48 -10.29
CA ALA A 143 1.58 0.75 -10.51
C ALA A 143 2.30 1.19 -9.23
N SER A 144 1.63 1.09 -8.08
CA SER A 144 2.22 1.41 -6.78
C SER A 144 3.36 0.46 -6.42
N LEU A 145 3.18 -0.84 -6.64
CA LEU A 145 4.25 -1.82 -6.40
C LEU A 145 5.43 -1.65 -7.36
N ALA A 146 5.19 -1.21 -8.60
CA ALA A 146 6.27 -0.88 -9.53
C ALA A 146 7.09 0.32 -9.02
N ALA A 147 6.45 1.32 -8.44
CA ALA A 147 7.14 2.44 -7.80
C ALA A 147 7.93 2.00 -6.57
N LEU A 148 7.37 1.10 -5.76
CA LEU A 148 8.08 0.47 -4.65
C LEU A 148 9.31 -0.30 -5.14
N ALA A 149 9.18 -1.08 -6.22
CA ALA A 149 10.28 -1.85 -6.78
C ALA A 149 11.43 -0.94 -7.22
N ALA A 150 11.13 0.17 -7.89
CA ALA A 150 12.13 1.14 -8.29
C ALA A 150 12.85 1.75 -7.08
N ARG A 151 12.12 2.08 -6.03
CA ARG A 151 12.68 2.63 -4.80
C ARG A 151 13.56 1.62 -4.06
N ALA A 152 13.07 0.41 -3.85
CA ALA A 152 13.80 -0.66 -3.14
C ALA A 152 15.08 -1.05 -3.89
N ASN A 153 15.02 -1.17 -5.21
CA ASN A 153 16.17 -1.49 -6.04
C ASN A 153 17.23 -0.39 -5.99
N SER A 154 16.85 0.87 -6.08
CA SER A 154 17.75 2.02 -5.99
C SER A 154 18.49 2.06 -4.65
N VAL A 155 17.76 1.94 -3.53
CA VAL A 155 18.36 1.94 -2.18
C VAL A 155 19.29 0.74 -1.99
N HIS A 156 18.90 -0.44 -2.47
CA HIS A 156 19.71 -1.65 -2.36
C HIS A 156 21.03 -1.51 -3.12
N LEU A 157 21.03 -0.95 -4.33
CA LEU A 157 22.24 -0.70 -5.13
C LEU A 157 23.15 0.34 -4.48
N GLU A 158 22.61 1.39 -3.92
CA GLU A 158 23.37 2.42 -3.19
C GLU A 158 24.12 1.80 -2.00
N ARG A 159 23.46 0.98 -1.19
CA ARG A 159 24.07 0.31 -0.03
C ARG A 159 25.14 -0.71 -0.45
N ALA A 160 24.94 -1.42 -1.55
CA ALA A 160 25.95 -2.35 -2.08
C ALA A 160 27.20 -1.61 -2.57
N GLY A 161 27.03 -0.43 -3.18
CA GLY A 161 28.15 0.43 -3.62
C GLY A 161 28.96 1.01 -2.46
N GLU A 162 28.34 1.30 -1.33
CA GLU A 162 29.01 1.80 -0.12
C GLU A 162 29.82 0.71 0.60
N GLY A 163 29.45 -0.55 0.44
CA GLY A 163 30.15 -1.69 1.05
C GLY A 163 31.44 -2.10 0.38
N ASP A 164 31.70 -1.63 -0.85
CA ASP A 164 32.90 -1.94 -1.64
C ASP A 164 33.98 -0.86 -1.58
N ALA A 165 33.84 0.11 -0.74
CA ALA A 165 34.81 1.20 -0.57
C ALA A 165 35.74 0.99 0.62
#